data_048014ba93ae5918f8cd50dc864a3433
#
_entry.id   048014ba93ae5918f8cd50dc864a3433
#
_cell.length_a   1.000
_cell.length_b   1.000
_cell.length_c   1.000
_cell.angle_alpha   90.00
_cell.angle_beta   90.00
_cell.angle_gamma   90.00
#
_symmetry.space_group_name_H-M   'P 1'
#
loop_
_entity.id
_entity.type
_entity.pdbx_description
1 polymer ?
#
loop_
_entity_poly.entity_id
_entity_poly.type
_entity_poly.pdbx_seq_one_letter_code
_entity_poly.pdbx_strand_id
1 'polypeptide(L)'
;MTGIAKIEGIGATYKEKLVAAEIKTVEKLLEVGCGVKAREELAAKTGIPVKLILEWVNLADLMRIKGVGEEYSDLLEEAGVDTVAELANRKADNLLAKILETNAKEKLVRRPPTMKQVQSWVEQAKKLPKKVEY
;
A
#
# COMPACT_ATOMS: atom_id res chain seq x y z
N MET A 1 10.99 -6.14 -10.03
CA MET A 1 9.65 -5.57 -10.28
C MET A 1 8.57 -6.48 -9.74
N THR A 2 7.56 -5.90 -9.12
CA THR A 2 6.51 -6.65 -8.44
C THR A 2 5.23 -6.65 -9.28
N GLY A 3 4.70 -7.84 -9.58
CA GLY A 3 3.48 -7.97 -10.37
C GLY A 3 2.27 -7.33 -9.68
N ILE A 4 1.37 -6.77 -10.49
CA ILE A 4 0.19 -6.03 -9.97
C ILE A 4 -0.71 -6.89 -9.08
N ALA A 5 -0.74 -8.18 -9.29
CA ALA A 5 -1.56 -9.10 -8.49
C ALA A 5 -1.08 -9.25 -7.05
N LYS A 6 0.10 -8.72 -6.71
CA LYS A 6 0.62 -8.75 -5.34
C LYS A 6 -0.04 -7.74 -4.41
N ILE A 7 -0.85 -6.84 -4.95
CA ILE A 7 -1.63 -5.92 -4.12
C ILE A 7 -2.89 -6.63 -3.66
N GLU A 8 -3.14 -6.60 -2.35
CA GLU A 8 -4.32 -7.21 -1.75
C GLU A 8 -5.59 -6.56 -2.32
N GLY A 9 -6.55 -7.38 -2.69
CA GLY A 9 -7.82 -6.91 -3.22
C GLY A 9 -7.89 -6.82 -4.75
N ILE A 10 -6.77 -6.97 -5.45
CA ILE A 10 -6.80 -7.02 -6.91
C ILE A 10 -7.01 -8.44 -7.37
N GLY A 11 -8.26 -8.77 -7.69
CA GLY A 11 -8.60 -10.07 -8.25
C GLY A 11 -8.39 -10.12 -9.76
N ALA A 12 -8.70 -11.26 -10.36
CA ALA A 12 -8.47 -11.51 -11.78
C ALA A 12 -9.12 -10.48 -12.70
N THR A 13 -10.35 -10.07 -12.41
CA THR A 13 -11.09 -9.11 -13.25
C THR A 13 -10.43 -7.75 -13.25
N TYR A 14 -10.05 -7.27 -12.07
CA TYR A 14 -9.37 -5.95 -11.95
C TYR A 14 -7.97 -6.01 -12.52
N LYS A 15 -7.28 -7.13 -12.35
CA LYS A 15 -5.96 -7.33 -12.95
C LYS A 15 -6.03 -7.18 -14.47
N GLU A 16 -7.03 -7.83 -15.10
CA GLU A 16 -7.22 -7.74 -16.55
C GLU A 16 -7.44 -6.30 -17.00
N LYS A 17 -8.25 -5.54 -16.27
CA LYS A 17 -8.52 -4.14 -16.59
C LYS A 17 -7.26 -3.28 -16.48
N LEU A 18 -6.45 -3.51 -15.46
CA LEU A 18 -5.20 -2.77 -15.26
C LEU A 18 -4.17 -3.13 -16.33
N VAL A 19 -4.04 -4.40 -16.66
CA VAL A 19 -3.12 -4.85 -17.70
C VAL A 19 -3.53 -4.28 -19.07
N ALA A 20 -4.82 -4.22 -19.35
CA ALA A 20 -5.34 -3.60 -20.59
C ALA A 20 -4.98 -2.10 -20.65
N ALA A 21 -4.82 -1.44 -19.50
CA ALA A 21 -4.39 -0.05 -19.41
C ALA A 21 -2.87 0.06 -19.28
N GLU A 22 -2.14 -1.02 -19.55
CA GLU A 22 -0.69 -1.11 -19.50
C GLU A 22 -0.09 -0.96 -18.11
N ILE A 23 -0.87 -1.27 -17.08
CA ILE A 23 -0.40 -1.27 -15.69
C ILE A 23 -0.22 -2.73 -15.25
N LYS A 24 1.01 -3.20 -15.31
CA LYS A 24 1.35 -4.60 -15.05
C LYS A 24 2.10 -4.83 -13.74
N THR A 25 2.62 -3.75 -13.13
CA THR A 25 3.42 -3.85 -11.91
C THR A 25 2.93 -2.87 -10.86
N VAL A 26 3.27 -3.17 -9.60
CA VAL A 26 2.99 -2.30 -8.45
C VAL A 26 3.66 -0.94 -8.65
N GLU A 27 4.90 -0.95 -9.13
CA GLU A 27 5.68 0.27 -9.40
C GLU A 27 4.99 1.15 -10.44
N LYS A 28 4.46 0.53 -11.50
CA LYS A 28 3.75 1.27 -12.56
C LYS A 28 2.45 1.86 -12.04
N LEU A 29 1.72 1.14 -11.21
CA LEU A 29 0.48 1.64 -10.61
C LEU A 29 0.76 2.88 -9.76
N LEU A 30 1.80 2.84 -8.94
CA LEU A 30 2.16 3.98 -8.11
C LEU A 30 2.56 5.18 -8.98
N GLU A 31 3.38 4.94 -10.01
CA GLU A 31 3.81 5.99 -10.92
C GLU A 31 2.63 6.68 -11.60
N VAL A 32 1.70 5.91 -12.14
CA VAL A 32 0.53 6.43 -12.87
C VAL A 32 -0.50 7.02 -11.93
N GLY A 33 -0.70 6.42 -10.76
CA GLY A 33 -1.82 6.77 -9.87
C GLY A 33 -1.47 7.65 -8.68
N CYS A 34 -0.28 8.22 -8.62
CA CYS A 34 0.12 9.03 -7.46
C CYS A 34 -0.63 10.36 -7.35
N GLY A 35 -1.14 10.91 -8.46
CA GLY A 35 -1.89 12.17 -8.45
C GLY A 35 -3.40 11.96 -8.49
N VAL A 36 -4.14 12.92 -7.94
CA VAL A 36 -5.61 12.86 -7.86
C VAL A 36 -6.23 12.76 -9.24
N LYS A 37 -5.84 13.67 -10.13
CA LYS A 37 -6.41 13.74 -11.48
C LYS A 37 -6.09 12.49 -12.30
N ALA A 38 -4.87 11.98 -12.16
CA ALA A 38 -4.45 10.76 -12.84
C ALA A 38 -5.30 9.56 -12.41
N ARG A 39 -5.64 9.48 -11.13
CA ARG A 39 -6.50 8.41 -10.63
C ARG A 39 -7.92 8.52 -11.20
N GLU A 40 -8.45 9.73 -11.32
CA GLU A 40 -9.77 9.96 -11.91
C GLU A 40 -9.79 9.55 -13.38
N GLU A 41 -8.75 9.89 -14.12
CA GLU A 41 -8.60 9.49 -15.52
C GLU A 41 -8.49 7.99 -15.68
N LEU A 42 -7.73 7.34 -14.79
CA LEU A 42 -7.59 5.88 -14.79
C LEU A 42 -8.92 5.19 -14.48
N ALA A 43 -9.68 5.74 -13.53
CA ALA A 43 -11.01 5.22 -13.20
C ALA A 43 -11.96 5.29 -14.41
N ALA A 44 -11.95 6.40 -15.12
CA ALA A 44 -12.76 6.58 -16.33
C ALA A 44 -12.36 5.61 -17.43
N LYS A 45 -11.06 5.40 -17.61
CA LYS A 45 -10.51 4.51 -18.64
C LYS A 45 -10.79 3.04 -18.37
N THR A 46 -10.69 2.61 -17.12
CA THR A 46 -10.79 1.20 -16.75
C THR A 46 -12.17 0.78 -16.26
N GLY A 47 -13.00 1.74 -15.85
CA GLY A 47 -14.27 1.45 -15.20
C GLY A 47 -14.12 1.02 -13.74
N ILE A 48 -12.93 1.09 -13.18
CA ILE A 48 -12.67 0.76 -11.79
C ILE A 48 -13.00 1.97 -10.91
N PRO A 49 -13.74 1.79 -9.81
CA PRO A 49 -14.03 2.91 -8.90
C PRO A 49 -12.74 3.59 -8.42
N VAL A 50 -12.72 4.93 -8.45
CA VAL A 50 -11.53 5.70 -8.05
C VAL A 50 -11.10 5.40 -6.62
N LYS A 51 -12.05 5.09 -5.75
CA LYS A 51 -11.78 4.73 -4.35
C LYS A 51 -10.89 3.48 -4.26
N LEU A 52 -11.17 2.47 -5.08
CA LEU A 52 -10.35 1.25 -5.11
C LEU A 52 -8.96 1.53 -5.67
N ILE A 53 -8.88 2.36 -6.70
CA ILE A 53 -7.58 2.74 -7.26
C ILE A 53 -6.72 3.44 -6.22
N LEU A 54 -7.30 4.38 -5.46
CA LEU A 54 -6.57 5.05 -4.39
C LEU A 54 -6.09 4.07 -3.32
N GLU A 55 -6.95 3.14 -2.92
CA GLU A 55 -6.60 2.12 -1.94
C GLU A 55 -5.40 1.30 -2.40
N TRP A 56 -5.41 0.85 -3.66
CA TRP A 56 -4.31 0.08 -4.22
C TRP A 56 -3.03 0.90 -4.39
N VAL A 57 -3.16 2.17 -4.77
CA VAL A 57 -2.02 3.09 -4.87
C VAL A 57 -1.40 3.30 -3.49
N ASN A 58 -2.21 3.42 -2.45
CA ASN A 58 -1.71 3.51 -1.08
C ASN A 58 -0.92 2.26 -0.68
N LEU A 59 -1.45 1.07 -0.99
CA LEU A 59 -0.74 -0.18 -0.73
C LEU A 59 0.57 -0.25 -1.51
N ALA A 60 0.54 0.16 -2.78
CA ALA A 60 1.74 0.23 -3.60
C ALA A 60 2.79 1.17 -3.00
N ASP A 61 2.35 2.29 -2.44
CA ASP A 61 3.24 3.24 -1.79
C ASP A 61 3.93 2.62 -0.57
N LEU A 62 3.18 1.92 0.27
CA LEU A 62 3.74 1.24 1.44
C LEU A 62 4.75 0.16 1.03
N MET A 63 4.55 -0.47 -0.11
CA MET A 63 5.47 -1.50 -0.61
C MET A 63 6.82 -0.93 -1.07
N ARG A 64 7.01 0.38 -1.08
CA ARG A 64 8.31 1.02 -1.30
C ARG A 64 9.26 0.75 -0.13
N ILE A 65 8.71 0.42 1.03
CA ILE A 65 9.50 0.11 2.23
C ILE A 65 10.05 -1.32 2.10
N LYS A 66 11.35 -1.46 2.27
CA LYS A 66 12.01 -2.76 2.25
C LYS A 66 11.49 -3.60 3.42
N GLY A 67 10.98 -4.78 3.11
CA GLY A 67 10.38 -5.67 4.12
C GLY A 67 8.87 -5.57 4.21
N VAL A 68 8.25 -4.62 3.53
CA VAL A 68 6.79 -4.48 3.47
C VAL A 68 6.31 -4.99 2.11
N GLY A 69 5.70 -6.15 2.10
CA GLY A 69 5.12 -6.76 0.91
C GLY A 69 3.61 -6.77 0.97
N GLU A 70 3.01 -7.72 0.27
CA GLU A 70 1.55 -7.87 0.16
C GLU A 70 0.85 -7.93 1.52
N GLU A 71 1.32 -8.80 2.41
CA GLU A 71 0.66 -9.01 3.71
C GLU A 71 0.88 -7.84 4.67
N TYR A 72 2.10 -7.34 4.78
CA TYR A 72 2.40 -6.27 5.72
C TYR A 72 1.84 -4.92 5.27
N SER A 73 1.75 -4.65 3.97
CA SER A 73 1.13 -3.42 3.48
C SER A 73 -0.36 -3.40 3.83
N ASP A 74 -1.03 -4.54 3.66
CA ASP A 74 -2.44 -4.69 4.02
C ASP A 74 -2.64 -4.51 5.53
N LEU A 75 -1.78 -5.13 6.34
CA LEU A 75 -1.83 -5.01 7.80
C LEU A 75 -1.61 -3.57 8.26
N LEU A 76 -0.66 -2.86 7.67
CA LEU A 76 -0.41 -1.45 7.98
C LEU A 76 -1.64 -0.59 7.64
N GLU A 77 -2.23 -0.80 6.48
CA GLU A 77 -3.43 -0.08 6.06
C GLU A 77 -4.57 -0.32 7.05
N GLU A 78 -4.82 -1.55 7.44
CA GLU A 78 -5.86 -1.88 8.43
C GLU A 78 -5.55 -1.28 9.80
N ALA A 79 -4.28 -1.11 10.13
CA ALA A 79 -3.85 -0.45 11.37
C ALA A 79 -3.90 1.07 11.30
N GLY A 80 -4.35 1.63 10.18
CA GLY A 80 -4.54 3.06 10.01
C GLY A 80 -3.39 3.82 9.36
N VAL A 81 -2.44 3.10 8.75
CA VAL A 81 -1.32 3.72 8.03
C VAL A 81 -1.50 3.49 6.53
N ASP A 82 -1.82 4.54 5.78
CA ASP A 82 -2.12 4.44 4.36
C ASP A 82 -0.90 4.61 3.46
N THR A 83 0.03 5.48 3.82
CA THR A 83 1.15 5.85 2.95
C THR A 83 2.48 5.89 3.71
N VAL A 84 3.57 5.96 2.92
CA VAL A 84 4.92 6.16 3.47
C VAL A 84 4.99 7.46 4.28
N ALA A 85 4.33 8.53 3.81
CA ALA A 85 4.32 9.81 4.52
C ALA A 85 3.67 9.69 5.90
N GLU A 86 2.58 8.93 6.03
CA GLU A 86 1.96 8.66 7.32
C GLU A 86 2.83 7.79 8.21
N LEU A 87 3.46 6.78 7.64
CA LEU A 87 4.35 5.88 8.37
C LEU A 87 5.51 6.67 9.01
N ALA A 88 6.05 7.65 8.29
CA ALA A 88 7.13 8.49 8.78
C ALA A 88 6.77 9.26 10.05
N ASN A 89 5.49 9.51 10.27
CA ASN A 89 4.99 10.28 11.42
C ASN A 89 4.59 9.41 12.61
N ARG A 90 4.73 8.10 12.49
CA ARG A 90 4.33 7.18 13.56
C ARG A 90 5.49 6.86 14.51
N LYS A 91 5.15 6.61 15.76
CA LYS A 91 6.10 6.11 16.76
C LYS A 91 6.07 4.59 16.69
N ALA A 92 7.23 3.97 16.55
CA ALA A 92 7.34 2.53 16.33
C ALA A 92 6.65 1.69 17.42
N ASP A 93 6.79 2.06 18.68
CA ASP A 93 6.17 1.33 19.79
C ASP A 93 4.64 1.40 19.76
N ASN A 94 4.08 2.58 19.53
CA ASN A 94 2.63 2.75 19.42
C ASN A 94 2.09 2.07 18.17
N LEU A 95 2.83 2.15 17.08
CA LEU A 95 2.45 1.50 15.83
C LEU A 95 2.45 -0.02 15.98
N LEU A 96 3.47 -0.59 16.61
CA LEU A 96 3.52 -2.04 16.82
C LEU A 96 2.33 -2.51 17.66
N ALA A 97 2.00 -1.78 18.72
CA ALA A 97 0.84 -2.11 19.56
C ALA A 97 -0.45 -2.14 18.73
N LYS A 98 -0.64 -1.15 17.85
CA LYS A 98 -1.81 -1.07 16.97
C LYS A 98 -1.82 -2.20 15.95
N ILE A 99 -0.66 -2.53 15.39
CA ILE A 99 -0.51 -3.64 14.44
C ILE A 99 -0.90 -4.96 15.10
N LEU A 100 -0.40 -5.21 16.31
CA LEU A 100 -0.71 -6.46 17.02
C LEU A 100 -2.20 -6.56 17.37
N GLU A 101 -2.79 -5.46 17.80
CA GLU A 101 -4.22 -5.40 18.06
C GLU A 101 -5.03 -5.69 16.81
N THR A 102 -4.67 -5.06 15.70
CA THR A 102 -5.34 -5.24 14.42
C THR A 102 -5.21 -6.67 13.92
N ASN A 103 -4.02 -7.24 14.01
CA ASN A 103 -3.79 -8.63 13.56
C ASN A 103 -4.52 -9.63 14.44
N ALA A 104 -4.69 -9.35 15.73
CA ALA A 104 -5.45 -10.21 16.63
C ALA A 104 -6.92 -10.32 16.20
N LYS A 105 -7.47 -9.23 15.65
CA LYS A 105 -8.87 -9.18 15.18
C LYS A 105 -9.01 -9.73 13.76
N GLU A 106 -8.16 -9.24 12.85
CA GLU A 106 -8.31 -9.48 11.40
C GLU A 106 -7.53 -10.70 10.91
N LYS A 107 -6.52 -11.14 11.64
CA LYS A 107 -5.68 -12.30 11.31
C LYS A 107 -5.11 -12.24 9.89
N LEU A 108 -4.57 -11.08 9.53
CA LEU A 108 -4.06 -10.81 8.19
C LEU A 108 -2.70 -11.45 7.91
N VAL A 109 -1.87 -11.61 8.93
CA VAL A 109 -0.55 -12.21 8.79
C VAL A 109 -0.36 -13.30 9.85
N ARG A 110 0.38 -14.34 9.48
CA ARG A 110 0.70 -15.43 10.41
C ARG A 110 1.78 -15.02 11.41
N ARG A 111 2.70 -14.19 10.96
CA ARG A 111 3.85 -13.80 11.73
C ARG A 111 3.86 -12.27 11.86
N PRO A 112 3.36 -11.73 12.96
CA PRO A 112 3.38 -10.28 13.18
C PRO A 112 4.81 -9.74 13.13
N PRO A 113 5.00 -8.48 12.73
CA PRO A 113 6.34 -7.91 12.67
C PRO A 113 6.91 -7.71 14.08
N THR A 114 8.23 -7.68 14.16
CA THR A 114 8.94 -7.40 15.41
C THR A 114 9.10 -5.88 15.57
N MET A 115 9.44 -5.45 16.79
CA MET A 115 9.75 -4.03 17.03
C MET A 115 10.87 -3.55 16.12
N LYS A 116 11.90 -4.35 15.92
CA LYS A 116 13.02 -4.02 15.05
C LYS A 116 12.59 -3.79 13.62
N GLN A 117 11.68 -4.61 13.11
CA GLN A 117 11.14 -4.45 11.76
C GLN A 117 10.34 -3.15 11.66
N VAL A 118 9.45 -2.89 12.62
CA VAL A 118 8.64 -1.67 12.61
C VAL A 118 9.52 -0.42 12.71
N GLN A 119 10.55 -0.45 13.57
CA GLN A 119 11.51 0.66 13.66
C GLN A 119 12.21 0.90 12.32
N SER A 120 12.61 -0.18 11.64
CA SER A 120 13.24 -0.08 10.31
C SER A 120 12.29 0.57 9.31
N TRP A 121 11.03 0.16 9.31
CA TRP A 121 10.04 0.71 8.39
C TRP A 121 9.83 2.21 8.60
N VAL A 122 9.71 2.64 9.86
CA VAL A 122 9.54 4.07 10.18
C VAL A 122 10.78 4.87 9.76
N GLU A 123 11.97 4.34 10.03
CA GLU A 123 13.22 5.01 9.64
C GLU A 123 13.36 5.13 8.12
N GLN A 124 13.01 4.08 7.38
CA GLN A 124 13.01 4.14 5.92
C GLN A 124 12.02 5.18 5.41
N ALA A 125 10.83 5.21 6.00
CA ALA A 125 9.78 6.14 5.60
C ALA A 125 10.23 7.59 5.73
N LYS A 126 10.99 7.92 6.78
CA LYS A 126 11.51 9.28 7.00
C LYS A 126 12.48 9.71 5.90
N LYS A 127 13.12 8.77 5.23
CA LYS A 127 14.10 9.04 4.18
C LYS A 127 13.52 9.06 2.77
N LEU A 128 12.28 8.60 2.61
CA LEU A 128 11.64 8.51 1.30
C LEU A 128 10.78 9.75 1.03
N PRO A 129 10.78 10.24 -0.23
CA PRO A 129 9.92 11.38 -0.58
C PRO A 129 8.46 10.95 -0.65
N LYS A 130 7.58 11.89 -0.32
CA LYS A 130 6.14 11.69 -0.48
C LYS A 130 5.81 11.55 -1.95
N LYS A 131 4.94 10.59 -2.31
CA LYS A 131 4.51 10.39 -3.69
C LYS A 131 3.02 10.51 -3.89
N VAL A 132 2.23 9.94 -2.98
CA VAL A 132 0.77 9.94 -3.14
C VAL A 132 0.17 11.26 -2.72
N GLU A 133 -0.63 11.87 -3.59
CA GLU A 133 -1.34 13.12 -3.33
C GLU A 133 -2.84 12.84 -3.18
N TYR A 134 -3.47 13.62 -2.32
CA TYR A 134 -4.92 13.49 -2.05
C TYR A 134 -5.73 14.64 -2.58
#